data_45f6a1c7982a81e9c592cd532cf3dba9
#
_entry.id   45f6a1c7982a81e9c592cd532cf3dba9
#
_cell.length_a   1.000
_cell.length_b   1.000
_cell.length_c   1.000
_cell.angle_alpha   90.00
_cell.angle_beta   90.00
_cell.angle_gamma   90.00
#
_symmetry.space_group_name_H-M   'P 1'
#
loop_
_entity.id
_entity.type
_entity.pdbx_description
1 polymer ?
#
loop_
_entity_poly.entity_id
_entity_poly.type
_entity_poly.pdbx_seq_one_letter_code
_entity_poly.pdbx_strand_id
1 'polypeptide(L)'
;MKKVRKAVFPVAGMGTRFLPATKASPKEMLPIVDKPLIQFAVEEAVAAGITDMVFVTGRSKRSIEDHFDKAYELESELHARGKDELLDFVRNMIPKNINCIYIRQAEALGLGHAVLCAKPVIGDEPFAVLLADDLLDGTPPVMKQMTDTYDYYRCSVLGVQDVPRADTRSYGIVDARKVADRVEQVSAIVEKPKPEDAPSTLAVVGRYILTPRIFHHLENVRPGAGGEIQLTDGIASLLSEEQVLAYRYAGTRYDCGSKLGYLQATVVFGQRHPEVGPAFDAYLKSLGA
;
A
#
# COMPACT_ATOMS: atom_id res chain seq x y z
N MET A 1 -9.63 -23.15 6.09
CA MET A 1 -8.77 -22.04 6.53
C MET A 1 -9.28 -20.75 5.91
N LYS A 2 -9.19 -19.61 6.64
CA LYS A 2 -9.72 -18.31 6.18
C LYS A 2 -8.87 -17.77 5.04
N LYS A 3 -9.52 -17.21 4.00
CA LYS A 3 -8.87 -16.45 2.92
C LYS A 3 -8.61 -15.01 3.36
N VAL A 4 -7.67 -14.33 2.70
CA VAL A 4 -7.46 -12.89 2.88
C VAL A 4 -8.64 -12.14 2.23
N ARG A 5 -9.50 -11.54 3.04
CA ARG A 5 -10.70 -10.81 2.60
C ARG A 5 -10.67 -9.34 2.98
N LYS A 6 -9.77 -8.96 3.88
CA LYS A 6 -9.65 -7.61 4.43
C LYS A 6 -8.29 -7.01 4.08
N ALA A 7 -8.28 -5.73 3.71
CA ALA A 7 -7.06 -4.97 3.46
C ALA A 7 -7.05 -3.72 4.35
N VAL A 8 -5.94 -3.48 5.02
CA VAL A 8 -5.70 -2.29 5.84
C VAL A 8 -4.88 -1.30 5.02
N PHE A 9 -5.36 -0.06 4.94
CA PHE A 9 -4.69 1.06 4.32
C PHE A 9 -4.30 2.09 5.37
N PRO A 10 -3.04 2.10 5.83
CA PRO A 10 -2.54 3.11 6.77
C PRO A 10 -2.36 4.45 6.06
N VAL A 11 -3.34 5.33 6.20
CA VAL A 11 -3.39 6.63 5.50
C VAL A 11 -3.41 7.84 6.44
N ALA A 12 -3.00 7.67 7.70
CA ALA A 12 -3.00 8.73 8.71
C ALA A 12 -1.75 9.65 8.66
N GLY A 13 -0.73 9.32 7.87
CA GLY A 13 0.54 10.06 7.80
C GLY A 13 0.40 11.50 7.28
N MET A 14 1.25 12.41 7.75
CA MET A 14 1.15 13.85 7.46
C MET A 14 1.57 14.27 6.03
N GLY A 15 2.29 13.43 5.30
CA GLY A 15 2.68 13.72 3.91
C GLY A 15 3.66 14.89 3.73
N THR A 16 4.52 15.17 4.70
CA THR A 16 5.38 16.36 4.74
C THR A 16 6.35 16.50 3.56
N ARG A 17 6.71 15.37 2.92
CA ARG A 17 7.63 15.37 1.77
C ARG A 17 7.09 16.13 0.54
N PHE A 18 5.76 16.25 0.44
CA PHE A 18 5.06 16.89 -0.67
C PHE A 18 4.46 18.27 -0.32
N LEU A 19 4.88 18.87 0.79
CA LEU A 19 4.52 20.26 1.07
C LEU A 19 5.05 21.19 -0.04
N PRO A 20 4.25 22.20 -0.45
CA PRO A 20 2.98 22.64 0.10
C PRO A 20 1.74 21.90 -0.41
N ALA A 21 1.83 21.03 -1.44
CA ALA A 21 0.67 20.35 -2.05
C ALA A 21 -0.17 19.56 -1.02
N THR A 22 0.50 18.93 -0.06
CA THR A 22 -0.16 18.12 0.98
C THR A 22 -0.60 18.92 2.21
N LYS A 23 -0.55 20.27 2.17
CA LYS A 23 -1.06 21.11 3.27
C LYS A 23 -2.57 20.94 3.50
N ALA A 24 -3.32 20.85 2.42
CA ALA A 24 -4.79 20.74 2.43
C ALA A 24 -5.32 19.41 1.85
N SER A 25 -4.47 18.61 1.20
CA SER A 25 -4.84 17.35 0.59
C SER A 25 -3.93 16.22 1.09
N PRO A 26 -4.46 15.04 1.40
CA PRO A 26 -3.65 13.87 1.72
C PRO A 26 -2.70 13.51 0.57
N LYS A 27 -1.48 13.04 0.88
CA LYS A 27 -0.55 12.55 -0.14
C LYS A 27 -1.14 11.40 -0.95
N GLU A 28 -2.00 10.62 -0.34
CA GLU A 28 -2.69 9.48 -0.92
C GLU A 28 -3.72 9.90 -2.00
N MET A 29 -4.10 11.19 -2.00
CA MET A 29 -4.98 11.80 -3.01
C MET A 29 -4.22 12.51 -4.13
N LEU A 30 -2.89 12.49 -4.14
CA LEU A 30 -2.10 12.99 -5.26
C LEU A 30 -2.39 12.12 -6.50
N PRO A 31 -2.76 12.73 -7.65
CA PRO A 31 -3.18 11.97 -8.83
C PRO A 31 -1.98 11.53 -9.67
N ILE A 32 -1.99 10.28 -10.12
CA ILE A 32 -1.18 9.83 -11.25
C ILE A 32 -2.07 9.98 -12.48
N VAL A 33 -1.80 10.98 -13.28
CA VAL A 33 -2.64 11.50 -14.37
C VAL A 33 -3.99 12.02 -13.82
N ASP A 34 -5.00 11.19 -13.74
CA ASP A 34 -6.37 11.52 -13.32
C ASP A 34 -6.88 10.65 -12.16
N LYS A 35 -6.09 9.66 -11.73
CA LYS A 35 -6.47 8.70 -10.69
C LYS A 35 -5.63 8.90 -9.42
N PRO A 36 -6.22 9.10 -8.22
CA PRO A 36 -5.45 9.25 -6.99
C PRO A 36 -4.74 7.95 -6.59
N LEU A 37 -3.57 8.10 -5.94
CA LEU A 37 -2.72 6.97 -5.51
C LEU A 37 -3.47 5.92 -4.70
N ILE A 38 -4.35 6.35 -3.81
CA ILE A 38 -5.14 5.42 -2.97
C ILE A 38 -6.03 4.49 -3.80
N GLN A 39 -6.56 4.97 -4.94
CA GLN A 39 -7.41 4.16 -5.79
C GLN A 39 -6.62 3.04 -6.46
N PHE A 40 -5.38 3.26 -6.89
CA PHE A 40 -4.52 2.19 -7.41
C PHE A 40 -4.34 1.07 -6.39
N ALA A 41 -4.09 1.41 -5.11
CA ALA A 41 -3.92 0.42 -4.06
C ALA A 41 -5.24 -0.35 -3.76
N VAL A 42 -6.38 0.34 -3.81
CA VAL A 42 -7.71 -0.30 -3.65
C VAL A 42 -8.02 -1.23 -4.82
N GLU A 43 -7.80 -0.79 -6.06
CA GLU A 43 -8.00 -1.62 -7.26
C GLU A 43 -7.11 -2.88 -7.23
N GLU A 44 -5.87 -2.75 -6.76
CA GLU A 44 -4.96 -3.89 -6.59
C GLU A 44 -5.51 -4.90 -5.56
N ALA A 45 -6.03 -4.42 -4.44
CA ALA A 45 -6.65 -5.27 -3.42
C ALA A 45 -7.93 -5.96 -3.95
N VAL A 46 -8.78 -5.23 -4.67
CA VAL A 46 -9.99 -5.77 -5.33
C VAL A 46 -9.63 -6.87 -6.33
N ALA A 47 -8.62 -6.64 -7.16
CA ALA A 47 -8.14 -7.63 -8.13
C ALA A 47 -7.54 -8.89 -7.48
N ALA A 48 -7.09 -8.79 -6.22
CA ALA A 48 -6.68 -9.93 -5.40
C ALA A 48 -7.85 -10.69 -4.74
N GLY A 49 -9.09 -10.23 -4.93
CA GLY A 49 -10.30 -10.83 -4.35
C GLY A 49 -10.62 -10.36 -2.93
N ILE A 50 -10.02 -9.27 -2.48
CA ILE A 50 -10.28 -8.65 -1.18
C ILE A 50 -11.55 -7.82 -1.28
N THR A 51 -12.41 -7.87 -0.26
CA THR A 51 -13.75 -7.25 -0.28
C THR A 51 -13.94 -6.15 0.76
N ASP A 52 -13.14 -6.14 1.82
CA ASP A 52 -13.29 -5.20 2.91
C ASP A 52 -12.03 -4.30 3.00
N MET A 53 -12.21 -3.03 2.64
CA MET A 53 -11.14 -2.01 2.61
C MET A 53 -11.19 -1.22 3.92
N VAL A 54 -10.20 -1.41 4.79
CA VAL A 54 -10.12 -0.80 6.12
C VAL A 54 -9.12 0.36 6.07
N PHE A 55 -9.61 1.58 5.99
CA PHE A 55 -8.79 2.78 5.98
C PHE A 55 -8.51 3.26 7.40
N VAL A 56 -7.24 3.28 7.78
CA VAL A 56 -6.83 3.85 9.08
C VAL A 56 -6.41 5.30 8.86
N THR A 57 -7.36 6.22 9.14
CA THR A 57 -7.29 7.64 8.78
C THR A 57 -6.89 8.54 9.94
N GLY A 58 -6.40 9.75 9.63
CA GLY A 58 -6.14 10.83 10.57
C GLY A 58 -7.16 11.99 10.41
N ARG A 59 -6.99 13.04 11.23
CA ARG A 59 -7.92 14.18 11.28
C ARG A 59 -8.12 14.90 9.93
N SER A 60 -7.09 14.98 9.09
CA SER A 60 -7.07 15.75 7.83
C SER A 60 -7.23 14.87 6.58
N LYS A 61 -7.88 13.70 6.69
CA LYS A 61 -7.94 12.69 5.62
C LYS A 61 -9.33 12.50 5.01
N ARG A 62 -10.27 13.44 5.27
CA ARG A 62 -11.67 13.33 4.84
C ARG A 62 -11.84 13.14 3.33
N SER A 63 -10.99 13.73 2.50
CA SER A 63 -11.06 13.57 1.05
C SER A 63 -10.84 12.12 0.57
N ILE A 64 -10.23 11.26 1.38
CA ILE A 64 -10.14 9.82 1.09
C ILE A 64 -11.51 9.16 1.30
N GLU A 65 -12.21 9.54 2.37
CA GLU A 65 -13.57 9.09 2.67
C GLU A 65 -14.51 9.56 1.55
N ASP A 66 -14.52 10.87 1.26
CA ASP A 66 -15.34 11.49 0.22
C ASP A 66 -15.09 10.89 -1.18
N HIS A 67 -13.87 10.43 -1.47
CA HIS A 67 -13.53 9.82 -2.77
C HIS A 67 -14.22 8.48 -3.02
N PHE A 68 -14.38 7.69 -1.97
CA PHE A 68 -15.01 6.36 -2.07
C PHE A 68 -16.50 6.36 -1.71
N ASP A 69 -17.01 7.47 -1.18
CA ASP A 69 -18.42 7.64 -0.87
C ASP A 69 -19.21 8.07 -2.12
N LYS A 70 -20.53 7.95 -2.05
CA LYS A 70 -21.42 8.38 -3.10
C LYS A 70 -21.41 9.90 -3.25
N ALA A 71 -21.01 10.40 -4.42
CA ALA A 71 -21.02 11.82 -4.76
C ALA A 71 -22.40 12.23 -5.35
N TYR A 72 -23.43 12.34 -4.48
CA TYR A 72 -24.82 12.55 -4.89
C TYR A 72 -25.01 13.78 -5.79
N GLU A 73 -24.40 14.93 -5.44
CA GLU A 73 -24.50 16.17 -6.21
C GLU A 73 -23.89 16.02 -7.60
N LEU A 74 -22.68 15.42 -7.67
CA LEU A 74 -22.00 15.17 -8.94
C LEU A 74 -22.80 14.21 -9.83
N GLU A 75 -23.28 13.10 -9.27
CA GLU A 75 -24.09 12.12 -10.01
C GLU A 75 -25.37 12.74 -10.53
N SER A 76 -26.05 13.57 -9.73
CA SER A 76 -27.28 14.25 -10.12
C SER A 76 -27.04 15.25 -11.26
N GLU A 77 -25.93 16.01 -11.20
CA GLU A 77 -25.56 16.97 -12.23
C GLU A 77 -25.17 16.27 -13.55
N LEU A 78 -24.40 15.18 -13.48
CA LEU A 78 -24.04 14.38 -14.66
C LEU A 78 -25.27 13.81 -15.33
N HIS A 79 -26.22 13.29 -14.54
CA HIS A 79 -27.48 12.78 -15.05
C HIS A 79 -28.33 13.89 -15.71
N ALA A 80 -28.47 15.03 -15.04
CA ALA A 80 -29.23 16.17 -15.57
C ALA A 80 -28.66 16.70 -16.90
N ARG A 81 -27.35 16.58 -17.12
CA ARG A 81 -26.66 16.99 -18.35
C ARG A 81 -26.56 15.88 -19.41
N GLY A 82 -27.11 14.68 -19.17
CA GLY A 82 -27.04 13.56 -20.10
C GLY A 82 -25.62 13.01 -20.32
N LYS A 83 -24.73 13.16 -19.30
CA LYS A 83 -23.35 12.65 -19.33
C LYS A 83 -23.28 11.22 -18.77
N ASP A 84 -24.00 10.30 -19.41
CA ASP A 84 -24.21 8.94 -18.90
C ASP A 84 -22.92 8.13 -18.78
N GLU A 85 -21.97 8.26 -19.70
CA GLU A 85 -20.67 7.58 -19.62
C GLU A 85 -19.86 8.00 -18.39
N LEU A 86 -19.81 9.31 -18.09
CA LEU A 86 -19.13 9.81 -16.89
C LEU A 86 -19.88 9.41 -15.61
N LEU A 87 -21.21 9.39 -15.65
CA LEU A 87 -22.02 8.94 -14.53
C LEU A 87 -21.77 7.47 -14.22
N ASP A 88 -21.73 6.62 -15.25
CA ASP A 88 -21.42 5.20 -15.08
C ASP A 88 -19.97 4.98 -14.61
N PHE A 89 -19.01 5.77 -15.10
CA PHE A 89 -17.64 5.74 -14.62
C PHE A 89 -17.57 6.05 -13.12
N VAL A 90 -18.17 7.16 -12.66
CA VAL A 90 -18.18 7.56 -11.25
C VAL A 90 -18.85 6.49 -10.37
N ARG A 91 -19.98 5.94 -10.79
CA ARG A 91 -20.72 4.92 -10.03
C ARG A 91 -20.02 3.58 -9.93
N ASN A 92 -19.14 3.27 -10.87
CA ASN A 92 -18.47 1.98 -10.95
C ASN A 92 -16.97 2.07 -10.62
N MET A 93 -16.51 3.18 -10.03
CA MET A 93 -15.11 3.33 -9.57
C MET A 93 -14.68 2.19 -8.63
N ILE A 94 -15.59 1.72 -7.81
CA ILE A 94 -15.42 0.50 -7.00
C ILE A 94 -16.60 -0.46 -7.25
N PRO A 95 -16.33 -1.77 -7.30
CA PRO A 95 -17.40 -2.77 -7.39
C PRO A 95 -18.37 -2.69 -6.19
N LYS A 96 -19.66 -2.90 -6.44
CA LYS A 96 -20.74 -2.77 -5.43
C LYS A 96 -20.61 -3.73 -4.22
N ASN A 97 -19.83 -4.79 -4.34
CA ASN A 97 -19.58 -5.76 -3.28
C ASN A 97 -18.38 -5.41 -2.40
N ILE A 98 -17.78 -4.25 -2.57
CA ILE A 98 -16.66 -3.77 -1.76
C ILE A 98 -17.20 -2.92 -0.62
N ASN A 99 -16.73 -3.23 0.59
CA ASN A 99 -17.03 -2.47 1.79
C ASN A 99 -15.88 -1.54 2.14
N CYS A 100 -16.16 -0.25 2.31
CA CYS A 100 -15.19 0.72 2.83
C CYS A 100 -15.47 0.97 4.32
N ILE A 101 -14.45 0.78 5.16
CA ILE A 101 -14.53 0.90 6.61
C ILE A 101 -13.46 1.90 7.06
N TYR A 102 -13.84 2.91 7.82
CA TYR A 102 -12.94 3.98 8.25
C TYR A 102 -12.70 3.92 9.75
N ILE A 103 -11.44 3.87 10.15
CA ILE A 103 -11.00 3.82 11.54
C ILE A 103 -10.07 5.00 11.79
N ARG A 104 -10.16 5.59 12.97
CA ARG A 104 -9.30 6.73 13.34
C ARG A 104 -8.06 6.27 14.06
N GLN A 105 -6.90 6.65 13.55
CA GLN A 105 -5.68 6.72 14.33
C GLN A 105 -5.65 8.11 15.00
N ALA A 106 -5.98 8.17 16.29
CA ALA A 106 -6.07 9.43 17.01
C ALA A 106 -4.72 10.14 17.16
N GLU A 107 -3.66 9.37 17.36
CA GLU A 107 -2.29 9.83 17.51
C GLU A 107 -1.37 9.16 16.48
N ALA A 108 -0.47 9.92 15.87
CA ALA A 108 0.45 9.42 14.84
C ALA A 108 1.63 8.66 15.47
N LEU A 109 1.37 7.46 16.01
CA LEU A 109 2.34 6.62 16.72
C LEU A 109 3.00 5.57 15.83
N GLY A 110 3.08 5.79 14.51
CA GLY A 110 3.79 4.93 13.58
C GLY A 110 2.90 3.91 12.84
N LEU A 111 3.54 3.15 11.92
CA LEU A 111 2.87 2.20 11.04
C LEU A 111 2.29 1.00 11.80
N GLY A 112 3.03 0.44 12.74
CA GLY A 112 2.56 -0.67 13.58
C GLY A 112 1.33 -0.28 14.39
N HIS A 113 1.30 0.94 14.95
CA HIS A 113 0.13 1.44 15.66
C HIS A 113 -1.07 1.64 14.71
N ALA A 114 -0.86 2.12 13.48
CA ALA A 114 -1.94 2.23 12.51
C ALA A 114 -2.56 0.85 12.19
N VAL A 115 -1.71 -0.17 11.99
CA VAL A 115 -2.16 -1.57 11.82
C VAL A 115 -2.91 -2.06 13.06
N LEU A 116 -2.41 -1.77 14.26
CA LEU A 116 -3.05 -2.16 15.53
C LEU A 116 -4.45 -1.54 15.69
N CYS A 117 -4.67 -0.30 15.23
CA CYS A 117 -5.98 0.34 15.23
C CYS A 117 -7.04 -0.47 14.46
N ALA A 118 -6.63 -1.26 13.45
CA ALA A 118 -7.55 -2.07 12.66
C ALA A 118 -7.97 -3.38 13.37
N LYS A 119 -7.33 -3.79 14.47
CA LYS A 119 -7.60 -5.04 15.20
C LYS A 119 -9.08 -5.32 15.46
N PRO A 120 -9.93 -4.36 15.93
CA PRO A 120 -11.35 -4.63 16.20
C PRO A 120 -12.16 -5.05 14.97
N VAL A 121 -11.76 -4.60 13.77
CA VAL A 121 -12.43 -4.94 12.50
C VAL A 121 -11.84 -6.19 11.87
N ILE A 122 -10.53 -6.35 11.97
CA ILE A 122 -9.84 -7.53 11.43
C ILE A 122 -10.23 -8.78 12.21
N GLY A 123 -10.25 -8.70 13.54
CA GLY A 123 -10.51 -9.85 14.40
C GLY A 123 -9.45 -10.93 14.21
N ASP A 124 -9.93 -12.17 14.09
CA ASP A 124 -9.12 -13.40 13.99
C ASP A 124 -8.96 -13.86 12.53
N GLU A 125 -8.73 -12.93 11.59
CA GLU A 125 -8.59 -13.22 10.17
C GLU A 125 -7.23 -12.77 9.63
N PRO A 126 -6.67 -13.48 8.62
CA PRO A 126 -5.54 -12.98 7.87
C PRO A 126 -5.97 -11.74 7.07
N PHE A 127 -5.07 -10.80 6.94
CA PHE A 127 -5.36 -9.54 6.27
C PHE A 127 -4.17 -9.02 5.49
N ALA A 128 -4.45 -8.21 4.49
CA ALA A 128 -3.43 -7.48 3.74
C ALA A 128 -3.16 -6.11 4.38
N VAL A 129 -1.95 -5.58 4.21
CA VAL A 129 -1.62 -4.18 4.46
C VAL A 129 -1.03 -3.60 3.18
N LEU A 130 -1.59 -2.48 2.71
CA LEU A 130 -1.14 -1.79 1.51
C LEU A 130 -0.82 -0.33 1.85
N LEU A 131 0.44 0.06 1.61
CA LEU A 131 0.84 1.46 1.68
C LEU A 131 0.51 2.12 0.34
N ALA A 132 -0.35 3.14 0.36
CA ALA A 132 -0.87 3.75 -0.85
C ALA A 132 0.17 4.53 -1.67
N ASP A 133 1.26 4.97 -1.04
CA ASP A 133 2.36 5.66 -1.70
C ASP A 133 3.38 4.73 -2.37
N ASP A 134 3.25 3.42 -2.21
CA ASP A 134 3.94 2.43 -3.03
C ASP A 134 3.03 1.97 -4.17
N LEU A 135 3.22 2.50 -5.38
CA LEU A 135 2.49 2.07 -6.56
C LEU A 135 3.21 0.89 -7.19
N LEU A 136 2.53 -0.26 -7.23
CA LEU A 136 3.08 -1.50 -7.81
C LEU A 136 2.37 -1.84 -9.12
N ASP A 137 3.15 -1.91 -10.19
CA ASP A 137 2.69 -2.23 -11.54
C ASP A 137 3.14 -3.65 -11.90
N GLY A 138 2.24 -4.61 -11.80
CA GLY A 138 2.51 -6.03 -12.03
C GLY A 138 1.34 -6.75 -12.69
N THR A 139 1.66 -7.77 -13.48
CA THR A 139 0.67 -8.66 -14.12
C THR A 139 1.04 -10.10 -13.80
N PRO A 140 0.23 -10.83 -13.00
CA PRO A 140 -0.95 -10.35 -12.26
C PRO A 140 -0.58 -9.30 -11.19
N PRO A 141 -1.56 -8.52 -10.66
CA PRO A 141 -1.31 -7.54 -9.60
C PRO A 141 -0.54 -8.13 -8.42
N VAL A 142 0.35 -7.35 -7.81
CA VAL A 142 1.28 -7.87 -6.78
C VAL A 142 0.54 -8.44 -5.58
N MET A 143 -0.52 -7.80 -5.12
CA MET A 143 -1.32 -8.36 -4.01
C MET A 143 -1.97 -9.70 -4.39
N LYS A 144 -2.35 -9.91 -5.66
CA LYS A 144 -2.84 -11.21 -6.14
C LYS A 144 -1.75 -12.28 -6.07
N GLN A 145 -0.52 -11.96 -6.49
CA GLN A 145 0.62 -12.88 -6.38
C GLN A 145 0.87 -13.28 -4.91
N MET A 146 0.77 -12.30 -4.00
CA MET A 146 0.97 -12.52 -2.57
C MET A 146 -0.18 -13.32 -1.92
N THR A 147 -1.44 -13.07 -2.31
CA THR A 147 -2.57 -13.87 -1.80
C THR A 147 -2.50 -15.31 -2.26
N ASP A 148 -2.03 -15.59 -3.49
CA ASP A 148 -1.78 -16.95 -3.96
C ASP A 148 -0.67 -17.63 -3.16
N THR A 149 0.40 -16.90 -2.83
CA THR A 149 1.48 -17.39 -1.97
C THR A 149 0.96 -17.69 -0.56
N TYR A 150 0.15 -16.78 0.02
CA TYR A 150 -0.49 -17.02 1.31
C TYR A 150 -1.42 -18.25 1.27
N ASP A 151 -2.20 -18.40 0.21
CA ASP A 151 -3.13 -19.52 0.07
C ASP A 151 -2.41 -20.87 0.03
N TYR A 152 -1.16 -20.91 -0.42
CA TYR A 152 -0.33 -22.10 -0.42
C TYR A 152 0.36 -22.35 0.93
N TYR A 153 1.05 -21.33 1.48
CA TYR A 153 1.91 -21.49 2.66
C TYR A 153 1.22 -21.26 4.00
N ARG A 154 0.13 -20.50 4.01
CA ARG A 154 -0.69 -20.18 5.21
C ARG A 154 0.06 -19.50 6.36
N CYS A 155 1.05 -18.67 6.06
CA CYS A 155 1.81 -17.87 6.99
C CYS A 155 1.93 -16.42 6.48
N SER A 156 2.42 -15.52 7.31
CA SER A 156 2.64 -14.12 6.92
C SER A 156 3.59 -14.00 5.73
N VAL A 157 3.27 -13.10 4.79
CA VAL A 157 4.04 -12.87 3.55
C VAL A 157 4.37 -11.38 3.42
N LEU A 158 5.64 -11.06 3.23
CA LEU A 158 6.14 -9.70 3.01
C LEU A 158 6.51 -9.54 1.52
N GLY A 159 6.00 -8.51 0.87
CA GLY A 159 6.44 -8.13 -0.48
C GLY A 159 7.83 -7.51 -0.41
N VAL A 160 8.79 -8.05 -1.16
CA VAL A 160 10.19 -7.61 -1.09
C VAL A 160 10.81 -7.37 -2.46
N GLN A 161 11.81 -6.49 -2.49
CA GLN A 161 12.69 -6.27 -3.65
C GLN A 161 14.11 -5.93 -3.18
N ASP A 162 15.11 -6.16 -4.04
CA ASP A 162 16.45 -5.64 -3.79
C ASP A 162 16.50 -4.12 -4.00
N VAL A 163 17.19 -3.43 -3.11
CA VAL A 163 17.46 -1.99 -3.20
C VAL A 163 18.97 -1.74 -3.19
N PRO A 164 19.44 -0.60 -3.71
CA PRO A 164 20.83 -0.18 -3.51
C PRO A 164 21.18 -0.17 -2.03
N ARG A 165 22.39 -0.64 -1.69
CA ARG A 165 22.82 -0.71 -0.29
C ARG A 165 22.72 0.61 0.46
N ALA A 166 22.96 1.73 -0.24
CA ALA A 166 22.82 3.07 0.34
C ALA A 166 21.40 3.42 0.77
N ASP A 167 20.39 2.74 0.21
CA ASP A 167 18.97 3.03 0.45
C ASP A 167 18.37 2.20 1.59
N THR A 168 19.13 1.23 2.16
CA THR A 168 18.64 0.36 3.24
C THR A 168 18.12 1.13 4.46
N ARG A 169 18.66 2.31 4.72
CA ARG A 169 18.21 3.25 5.78
C ARG A 169 16.79 3.79 5.59
N SER A 170 16.13 3.46 4.50
CA SER A 170 14.75 3.91 4.22
C SER A 170 13.72 2.80 4.37
N TYR A 171 14.12 1.55 4.57
CA TYR A 171 13.27 0.36 4.54
C TYR A 171 13.52 -0.57 5.72
N GLY A 172 12.51 -1.40 6.03
CA GLY A 172 12.76 -2.64 6.76
C GLY A 172 13.54 -3.60 5.88
N ILE A 173 14.68 -4.08 6.34
CA ILE A 173 15.56 -5.01 5.61
C ILE A 173 15.47 -6.38 6.22
N VAL A 174 15.24 -7.39 5.39
CA VAL A 174 15.15 -8.79 5.84
C VAL A 174 16.44 -9.55 5.57
N ASP A 175 16.78 -10.45 6.49
CA ASP A 175 17.63 -11.60 6.22
C ASP A 175 16.74 -12.80 5.92
N ALA A 176 16.98 -13.47 4.79
CA ALA A 176 16.10 -14.53 4.35
C ALA A 176 16.86 -15.60 3.53
N ARG A 177 16.37 -16.82 3.56
CA ARG A 177 16.91 -17.92 2.76
C ARG A 177 15.90 -18.42 1.75
N LYS A 178 16.33 -18.71 0.53
CA LYS A 178 15.47 -19.23 -0.53
C LYS A 178 14.86 -20.58 -0.15
N VAL A 179 13.54 -20.71 -0.33
CA VAL A 179 12.79 -21.96 -0.10
C VAL A 179 12.06 -22.44 -1.35
N ALA A 180 11.68 -21.50 -2.24
CA ALA A 180 11.08 -21.82 -3.53
C ALA A 180 11.43 -20.73 -4.55
N ASP A 181 10.90 -20.83 -5.78
CA ASP A 181 11.01 -19.71 -6.71
C ASP A 181 10.29 -18.49 -6.15
N ARG A 182 10.99 -17.33 -6.14
CA ARG A 182 10.51 -16.05 -5.57
C ARG A 182 10.11 -16.06 -4.09
N VAL A 183 10.27 -17.18 -3.37
CA VAL A 183 9.86 -17.33 -1.97
C VAL A 183 11.09 -17.59 -1.12
N GLU A 184 11.27 -16.78 -0.10
CA GLU A 184 12.35 -16.89 0.87
C GLU A 184 11.78 -16.92 2.29
N GLN A 185 12.36 -17.71 3.18
CA GLN A 185 12.00 -17.73 4.59
C GLN A 185 12.79 -16.67 5.33
N VAL A 186 12.09 -15.76 5.99
CA VAL A 186 12.67 -14.67 6.78
C VAL A 186 13.24 -15.24 8.07
N SER A 187 14.52 -14.91 8.37
CA SER A 187 15.22 -15.24 9.61
C SER A 187 15.33 -14.03 10.55
N ALA A 188 15.41 -12.82 9.97
CA ALA A 188 15.46 -11.57 10.70
C ALA A 188 14.91 -10.41 9.87
N ILE A 189 14.44 -9.36 10.56
CA ILE A 189 14.06 -8.09 9.94
C ILE A 189 14.54 -6.94 10.83
N VAL A 190 15.10 -5.89 10.21
CA VAL A 190 15.63 -4.71 10.89
C VAL A 190 15.07 -3.45 10.24
N GLU A 191 14.51 -2.55 11.05
CA GLU A 191 13.97 -1.26 10.56
C GLU A 191 15.11 -0.28 10.29
N LYS A 192 15.18 0.21 9.06
CA LYS A 192 16.07 1.28 8.59
C LYS A 192 17.51 1.15 9.05
N PRO A 193 18.16 -0.02 8.86
CA PRO A 193 19.54 -0.19 9.28
C PRO A 193 20.47 0.73 8.49
N LYS A 194 21.58 1.13 9.10
CA LYS A 194 22.63 1.78 8.34
C LYS A 194 23.17 0.82 7.26
N PRO A 195 23.69 1.34 6.13
CA PRO A 195 24.20 0.49 5.04
C PRO A 195 25.23 -0.54 5.50
N GLU A 196 26.10 -0.17 6.45
CA GLU A 196 27.12 -1.06 7.04
C GLU A 196 26.53 -2.17 7.90
N ASP A 197 25.39 -1.90 8.59
CA ASP A 197 24.73 -2.81 9.54
C ASP A 197 23.58 -3.62 8.90
N ALA A 198 23.21 -3.30 7.64
CA ALA A 198 22.11 -3.96 6.97
C ALA A 198 22.40 -5.46 6.72
N PRO A 199 21.51 -6.39 7.15
CA PRO A 199 21.74 -7.82 6.99
C PRO A 199 21.79 -8.26 5.53
N SER A 200 21.10 -7.52 4.64
CA SER A 200 21.04 -7.76 3.20
C SER A 200 20.71 -6.49 2.44
N THR A 201 20.35 -6.59 1.16
CA THR A 201 19.73 -5.52 0.37
C THR A 201 18.24 -5.78 0.11
N LEU A 202 17.67 -6.82 0.72
CA LEU A 202 16.30 -7.22 0.49
C LEU A 202 15.35 -6.39 1.36
N ALA A 203 14.73 -5.40 0.73
CA ALA A 203 13.85 -4.43 1.38
C ALA A 203 12.40 -4.87 1.34
N VAL A 204 11.70 -4.73 2.47
CA VAL A 204 10.24 -4.85 2.51
C VAL A 204 9.63 -3.59 1.92
N VAL A 205 8.77 -3.77 0.94
CA VAL A 205 8.00 -2.69 0.32
C VAL A 205 6.56 -2.70 0.85
N GLY A 206 5.82 -1.67 0.63
CA GLY A 206 4.51 -1.42 1.23
C GLY A 206 3.40 -2.43 0.97
N ARG A 207 3.71 -3.72 0.90
CA ARG A 207 2.75 -4.84 0.73
C ARG A 207 3.04 -5.95 1.71
N TYR A 208 2.02 -6.30 2.51
CA TYR A 208 2.10 -7.34 3.53
C TYR A 208 0.82 -8.18 3.51
N ILE A 209 0.94 -9.46 3.78
CA ILE A 209 -0.15 -10.31 4.27
C ILE A 209 0.27 -10.81 5.64
N LEU A 210 -0.57 -10.56 6.64
CA LEU A 210 -0.25 -10.83 8.03
C LEU A 210 -1.30 -11.77 8.64
N THR A 211 -0.84 -12.66 9.50
CA THR A 211 -1.73 -13.42 10.37
C THR A 211 -2.24 -12.53 11.51
N PRO A 212 -3.40 -12.79 12.12
CA PRO A 212 -3.91 -11.98 13.23
C PRO A 212 -3.01 -12.03 14.47
N ARG A 213 -2.07 -12.99 14.54
CA ARG A 213 -1.09 -13.08 15.64
C ARG A 213 -0.22 -11.83 15.76
N ILE A 214 -0.02 -11.11 14.66
CA ILE A 214 0.73 -9.84 14.65
C ILE A 214 0.20 -8.84 15.67
N PHE A 215 -1.10 -8.80 15.94
CA PHE A 215 -1.68 -7.86 16.88
C PHE A 215 -1.17 -8.05 18.31
N HIS A 216 -0.99 -9.32 18.74
CA HIS A 216 -0.42 -9.61 20.04
C HIS A 216 1.02 -9.05 20.15
N HIS A 217 1.82 -9.20 19.11
CA HIS A 217 3.18 -8.66 19.08
C HIS A 217 3.18 -7.14 19.10
N LEU A 218 2.35 -6.49 18.27
CA LEU A 218 2.25 -5.02 18.22
C LEU A 218 1.78 -4.40 19.55
N GLU A 219 0.93 -5.08 20.31
CA GLU A 219 0.51 -4.64 21.66
C GLU A 219 1.65 -4.64 22.68
N ASN A 220 2.68 -5.46 22.44
CA ASN A 220 3.81 -5.65 23.36
C ASN A 220 5.12 -5.02 22.87
N VAL A 221 5.16 -4.47 21.64
CA VAL A 221 6.30 -3.72 21.12
C VAL A 221 6.49 -2.43 21.92
N ARG A 222 7.71 -2.18 22.38
CA ARG A 222 8.08 -0.89 22.97
C ARG A 222 8.25 0.15 21.86
N PRO A 223 7.75 1.39 22.04
CA PRO A 223 8.01 2.44 21.09
C PRO A 223 9.51 2.61 20.80
N GLY A 224 9.87 2.59 19.53
CA GLY A 224 11.24 2.76 19.04
C GLY A 224 11.64 4.23 18.90
N ALA A 225 12.54 4.51 17.97
CA ALA A 225 12.99 5.86 17.68
C ALA A 225 11.80 6.77 17.31
N GLY A 226 11.74 7.97 17.90
CA GLY A 226 10.64 8.90 17.70
C GLY A 226 9.34 8.58 18.44
N GLY A 227 9.32 7.56 19.32
CA GLY A 227 8.12 7.13 20.05
C GLY A 227 7.14 6.32 19.17
N GLU A 228 7.56 5.86 17.99
CA GLU A 228 6.73 5.12 17.05
C GLU A 228 6.74 3.62 17.33
N ILE A 229 5.57 2.98 17.15
CA ILE A 229 5.42 1.52 17.09
C ILE A 229 5.65 1.11 15.64
N GLN A 230 6.79 0.49 15.36
CA GLN A 230 7.14 0.05 14.01
C GLN A 230 6.52 -1.31 13.71
N LEU A 231 5.98 -1.46 12.47
CA LEU A 231 5.43 -2.75 12.03
C LEU A 231 6.53 -3.81 11.93
N THR A 232 7.72 -3.42 11.52
CA THR A 232 8.92 -4.28 11.44
C THR A 232 9.31 -4.87 12.79
N ASP A 233 9.20 -4.11 13.90
CA ASP A 233 9.49 -4.62 15.23
C ASP A 233 8.45 -5.68 15.66
N GLY A 234 7.18 -5.45 15.32
CA GLY A 234 6.12 -6.45 15.52
C GLY A 234 6.37 -7.73 14.71
N ILE A 235 6.81 -7.60 13.46
CA ILE A 235 7.16 -8.75 12.60
C ILE A 235 8.41 -9.46 13.14
N ALA A 236 9.43 -8.73 13.60
CA ALA A 236 10.62 -9.32 14.20
C ALA A 236 10.27 -10.17 15.44
N SER A 237 9.35 -9.68 16.26
CA SER A 237 8.84 -10.44 17.42
C SER A 237 8.03 -11.67 16.96
N LEU A 238 7.20 -11.55 15.91
CA LEU A 238 6.39 -12.63 15.36
C LEU A 238 7.23 -13.81 14.85
N LEU A 239 8.45 -13.56 14.33
CA LEU A 239 9.38 -14.61 13.87
C LEU A 239 9.73 -15.65 14.96
N SER A 240 9.58 -15.32 16.25
CA SER A 240 9.79 -16.26 17.34
C SER A 240 8.68 -17.31 17.49
N GLU A 241 7.51 -17.08 16.89
CA GLU A 241 6.32 -17.94 17.03
C GLU A 241 5.81 -18.50 15.70
N GLU A 242 5.95 -17.75 14.61
CA GLU A 242 5.40 -18.11 13.31
C GLU A 242 6.43 -17.96 12.19
N GLN A 243 6.28 -18.77 11.15
CA GLN A 243 7.02 -18.60 9.91
C GLN A 243 6.53 -17.31 9.20
N VAL A 244 7.48 -16.52 8.70
CA VAL A 244 7.23 -15.37 7.84
C VAL A 244 8.01 -15.58 6.54
N LEU A 245 7.35 -15.31 5.40
CA LEU A 245 7.95 -15.42 4.08
C LEU A 245 8.19 -14.04 3.47
N ALA A 246 9.29 -13.91 2.76
CA ALA A 246 9.56 -12.82 1.83
C ALA A 246 9.22 -13.29 0.41
N TYR A 247 8.40 -12.53 -0.29
CA TYR A 247 7.99 -12.83 -1.65
C TYR A 247 8.56 -11.78 -2.63
N ARG A 248 9.44 -12.22 -3.53
CA ARG A 248 9.97 -11.38 -4.63
C ARG A 248 8.92 -11.27 -5.73
N TYR A 249 8.06 -10.27 -5.65
CA TYR A 249 6.98 -10.09 -6.61
C TYR A 249 7.51 -9.81 -8.04
N ALA A 250 6.67 -10.11 -9.02
CA ALA A 250 6.88 -9.72 -10.42
C ALA A 250 6.16 -8.39 -10.69
N GLY A 251 6.91 -7.38 -11.09
CA GLY A 251 6.36 -6.05 -11.36
C GLY A 251 7.38 -4.95 -11.09
N THR A 252 6.98 -3.72 -11.39
CA THR A 252 7.76 -2.51 -11.15
C THR A 252 7.15 -1.72 -10.00
N ARG A 253 7.98 -1.26 -9.07
CA ARG A 253 7.57 -0.39 -7.98
C ARG A 253 7.95 1.06 -8.29
N TYR A 254 7.01 1.95 -8.04
CA TYR A 254 7.23 3.39 -8.01
C TYR A 254 7.01 3.88 -6.57
N ASP A 255 8.08 4.38 -5.93
CA ASP A 255 7.99 5.02 -4.60
C ASP A 255 7.39 6.42 -4.74
N CYS A 256 6.06 6.48 -4.80
CA CYS A 256 5.33 7.75 -4.85
C CYS A 256 5.33 8.51 -3.51
N GLY A 257 5.98 7.97 -2.48
CA GLY A 257 6.35 8.72 -1.28
C GLY A 257 7.54 9.66 -1.50
N SER A 258 8.26 9.54 -2.60
CA SER A 258 9.32 10.45 -3.07
C SER A 258 8.86 11.24 -4.30
N LYS A 259 9.38 12.48 -4.46
CA LYS A 259 9.06 13.31 -5.63
C LYS A 259 9.51 12.67 -6.94
N LEU A 260 10.68 12.04 -6.94
CA LEU A 260 11.23 11.40 -8.14
C LEU A 260 10.38 10.18 -8.54
N GLY A 261 10.08 9.28 -7.62
CA GLY A 261 9.25 8.10 -7.91
C GLY A 261 7.84 8.48 -8.34
N TYR A 262 7.26 9.54 -7.75
CA TYR A 262 5.98 10.10 -8.17
C TYR A 262 6.01 10.60 -9.63
N LEU A 263 7.07 11.33 -10.03
CA LEU A 263 7.25 11.79 -11.41
C LEU A 263 7.46 10.61 -12.36
N GLN A 264 8.25 9.62 -11.99
CA GLN A 264 8.46 8.41 -12.79
C GLN A 264 7.14 7.66 -13.04
N ALA A 265 6.33 7.46 -11.99
CA ALA A 265 5.00 6.88 -12.12
C ALA A 265 4.13 7.71 -13.07
N THR A 266 4.09 9.03 -12.87
CA THR A 266 3.28 9.94 -13.69
C THR A 266 3.66 9.85 -15.17
N VAL A 267 4.95 9.80 -15.49
CA VAL A 267 5.42 9.66 -16.88
C VAL A 267 4.97 8.33 -17.48
N VAL A 268 5.23 7.22 -16.80
CA VAL A 268 4.93 5.88 -17.33
C VAL A 268 3.42 5.66 -17.50
N PHE A 269 2.63 6.05 -16.50
CA PHE A 269 1.18 5.94 -16.58
C PHE A 269 0.58 6.96 -17.56
N GLY A 270 1.18 8.15 -17.69
CA GLY A 270 0.81 9.14 -18.71
C GLY A 270 0.98 8.62 -20.13
N GLN A 271 2.10 7.94 -20.43
CA GLN A 271 2.33 7.33 -21.73
C GLN A 271 1.34 6.20 -22.06
N ARG A 272 0.84 5.50 -21.05
CA ARG A 272 -0.11 4.38 -21.19
C ARG A 272 -1.58 4.83 -21.10
N HIS A 273 -1.82 6.09 -20.79
CA HIS A 273 -3.18 6.60 -20.58
C HIS A 273 -3.97 6.60 -21.90
N PRO A 274 -5.20 6.06 -21.93
CA PRO A 274 -5.95 5.86 -23.18
C PRO A 274 -6.26 7.17 -23.91
N GLU A 275 -6.51 8.26 -23.19
CA GLU A 275 -6.86 9.56 -23.77
C GLU A 275 -5.63 10.36 -24.20
N VAL A 276 -4.64 10.49 -23.32
CA VAL A 276 -3.52 11.42 -23.54
C VAL A 276 -2.20 10.74 -23.97
N GLY A 277 -2.09 9.42 -23.85
CA GLY A 277 -0.86 8.67 -24.05
C GLY A 277 -0.15 8.95 -25.38
N PRO A 278 -0.81 8.87 -26.54
CA PRO A 278 -0.16 9.12 -27.82
C PRO A 278 0.40 10.55 -27.96
N ALA A 279 -0.36 11.56 -27.50
CA ALA A 279 0.06 12.95 -27.55
C ALA A 279 1.20 13.23 -26.57
N PHE A 280 1.13 12.62 -25.38
CA PHE A 280 2.16 12.75 -24.35
C PHE A 280 3.48 12.09 -24.76
N ASP A 281 3.42 10.90 -25.39
CA ASP A 281 4.61 10.22 -25.93
C ASP A 281 5.27 11.06 -27.05
N ALA A 282 4.48 11.66 -27.95
CA ALA A 282 5.01 12.58 -28.96
C ALA A 282 5.67 13.80 -28.33
N TYR A 283 5.09 14.36 -27.27
CA TYR A 283 5.66 15.48 -26.54
C TYR A 283 6.98 15.10 -25.88
N LEU A 284 7.08 13.97 -25.20
CA LEU A 284 8.35 13.50 -24.59
C LEU A 284 9.46 13.34 -25.63
N LYS A 285 9.15 12.74 -26.78
CA LYS A 285 10.13 12.63 -27.90
C LYS A 285 10.59 13.98 -28.40
N SER A 286 9.74 15.01 -28.39
CA SER A 286 10.12 16.38 -28.80
C SER A 286 11.07 17.05 -27.83
N LEU A 287 11.13 16.59 -26.58
CA LEU A 287 12.09 17.06 -25.57
C LEU A 287 13.46 16.39 -25.66
N GLY A 288 13.64 15.41 -26.55
CA GLY A 288 14.88 14.64 -26.71
C GLY A 288 15.07 13.55 -25.66
N ALA A 289 13.98 13.11 -25.06
CA ALA A 289 13.95 12.02 -24.09
C ALA A 289 13.73 10.66 -24.77
#